data_530d8c16dcb6feee95e7c18f756a5516
#
_entry.id   530d8c16dcb6feee95e7c18f756a5516
#
_cell.length_a   1.000
_cell.length_b   1.000
_cell.length_c   1.000
_cell.angle_alpha   90.00
_cell.angle_beta   90.00
_cell.angle_gamma   90.00
#
_symmetry.space_group_name_H-M   'P 1'
#
loop_
_entity.id
_entity.type
_entity.pdbx_description
1 polymer ?
#
loop_
_entity_poly.entity_id
_entity_poly.type
_entity_poly.pdbx_seq_one_letter_code
_entity_poly.pdbx_strand_id
1 'polypeptide(L)'
;HFAANNQEWSRHHASSDVDERTLQEIYFPAFRKAVQEAGVGAVMDSYNPLNGVHATENSWLNIDVLRKQWGFKGILMSDWTSVYSGVGAANGGLDLEMPVGKFMTREILIPAIENGIVKEETIDAKVRHILQTLIAFGALDTPREDKSIDKDNAQSKEIALDLAREGVVLLKNDNGTLPYRNGRTLVIGPNADIIPTGGGSGFVTPYSVVSLYDGMVQLKGGRQIELLSDSILYKDMSQQIYTDGSFTQNGFKGEYYNTRNLTGELFRSEERRV
;
A
#
# COMPACT_ATOMS: atom_id res chain seq x y z
N HIS A 1 -4.25 2.40 8.91
CA HIS A 1 -3.76 3.74 9.37
C HIS A 1 -4.65 4.27 10.50
N PHE A 2 -4.25 4.08 11.73
CA PHE A 2 -4.97 4.55 12.92
C PHE A 2 -4.47 5.95 13.30
N ALA A 3 -5.25 7.00 13.10
CA ALA A 3 -6.57 7.10 12.52
C ALA A 3 -6.68 8.35 11.61
N ALA A 4 -7.78 8.41 10.86
CA ALA A 4 -8.18 9.59 10.08
C ALA A 4 -7.20 10.00 8.96
N ASN A 5 -6.54 9.05 8.34
CA ASN A 5 -5.69 9.28 7.16
C ASN A 5 -6.54 9.25 5.88
N ASN A 6 -7.28 10.32 5.62
CA ASN A 6 -8.29 10.37 4.55
C ASN A 6 -7.73 10.78 3.20
N GLN A 7 -6.56 11.42 3.17
CA GLN A 7 -5.95 11.95 1.95
C GLN A 7 -4.50 11.51 1.81
N GLU A 8 -4.05 11.36 0.57
CA GLU A 8 -2.67 11.01 0.24
C GLU A 8 -1.78 12.24 0.05
N TRP A 9 -2.34 13.32 -0.50
CA TRP A 9 -1.58 14.53 -0.76
C TRP A 9 -1.13 15.19 0.54
N SER A 10 0.17 15.35 0.70
CA SER A 10 0.81 15.92 1.90
C SER A 10 0.45 15.20 3.21
N ARG A 11 0.14 13.91 3.17
CA ARG A 11 -0.33 13.12 4.31
C ARG A 11 0.61 13.12 5.53
N HIS A 12 1.90 13.37 5.31
CA HIS A 12 2.89 13.49 6.40
C HIS A 12 2.79 14.80 7.20
N HIS A 13 2.08 15.82 6.68
CA HIS A 13 2.09 17.16 7.27
C HIS A 13 0.70 17.77 7.44
N ALA A 14 -0.26 17.33 6.61
CA ALA A 14 -1.63 17.83 6.70
C ALA A 14 -2.34 17.21 7.90
N SER A 15 -2.76 18.06 8.87
CA SER A 15 -3.53 17.61 10.02
C SER A 15 -4.96 17.24 9.64
N SER A 16 -5.44 16.13 10.19
CA SER A 16 -6.87 15.76 10.18
C SER A 16 -7.46 16.29 11.49
N ASP A 17 -8.12 17.44 11.41
CA ASP A 17 -8.74 18.05 12.58
C ASP A 17 -10.17 17.54 12.72
N VAL A 18 -10.39 16.68 13.70
CA VAL A 18 -11.63 15.92 13.88
C VAL A 18 -12.05 15.96 15.34
N ASP A 19 -13.29 16.33 15.63
CA ASP A 19 -13.84 16.29 16.98
C ASP A 19 -13.99 14.85 17.49
N GLU A 20 -13.99 14.69 18.82
CA GLU A 20 -14.00 13.38 19.46
C GLU A 20 -15.26 12.57 19.10
N ARG A 21 -16.42 13.20 18.98
CA ARG A 21 -17.66 12.52 18.61
C ARG A 21 -17.55 11.89 17.23
N THR A 22 -17.06 12.66 16.26
CA THR A 22 -16.83 12.17 14.90
C THR A 22 -15.80 11.04 14.88
N LEU A 23 -14.73 11.14 15.66
CA LEU A 23 -13.77 10.04 15.82
C LEU A 23 -14.46 8.78 16.35
N GLN A 24 -15.27 8.89 17.40
CA GLN A 24 -15.95 7.75 18.04
C GLN A 24 -17.04 7.11 17.16
N GLU A 25 -17.74 7.90 16.35
CA GLU A 25 -18.87 7.44 15.56
C GLU A 25 -18.47 6.97 14.14
N ILE A 26 -17.41 7.55 13.55
CA ILE A 26 -17.04 7.33 12.14
C ILE A 26 -15.70 6.62 12.00
N TYR A 27 -14.63 7.13 12.66
CA TYR A 27 -13.27 6.62 12.41
C TYR A 27 -12.89 5.43 13.26
N PHE A 28 -13.31 5.40 14.51
CA PHE A 28 -12.90 4.38 15.47
C PHE A 28 -13.67 3.05 15.43
N PRO A 29 -14.92 2.95 14.98
CA PRO A 29 -15.69 1.72 15.11
C PRO A 29 -15.02 0.48 14.53
N ALA A 30 -14.40 0.59 13.35
CA ALA A 30 -13.71 -0.53 12.71
C ALA A 30 -12.47 -0.97 13.51
N PHE A 31 -11.66 -0.03 13.97
CA PHE A 31 -10.47 -0.33 14.80
C PHE A 31 -10.87 -0.91 16.14
N ARG A 32 -11.87 -0.32 16.80
CA ARG A 32 -12.37 -0.83 18.09
C ARG A 32 -12.87 -2.25 17.99
N LYS A 33 -13.65 -2.57 16.95
CA LYS A 33 -14.10 -3.95 16.70
C LYS A 33 -12.93 -4.89 16.44
N ALA A 34 -11.96 -4.48 15.63
CA ALA A 34 -10.77 -5.28 15.38
C ALA A 34 -10.00 -5.59 16.68
N VAL A 35 -9.89 -4.63 17.58
CA VAL A 35 -9.23 -4.81 18.89
C VAL A 35 -10.07 -5.67 19.84
N GLN A 36 -11.35 -5.31 20.04
CA GLN A 36 -12.17 -5.87 21.12
C GLN A 36 -12.87 -7.18 20.73
N GLU A 37 -13.26 -7.33 19.47
CA GLU A 37 -14.01 -8.51 18.99
C GLU A 37 -13.12 -9.48 18.22
N ALA A 38 -12.22 -8.99 17.35
CA ALA A 38 -11.34 -9.84 16.55
C ALA A 38 -10.00 -10.17 17.23
N GLY A 39 -9.61 -9.45 18.28
CA GLY A 39 -8.39 -9.72 19.05
C GLY A 39 -7.10 -9.56 18.23
N VAL A 40 -7.01 -8.50 17.42
CA VAL A 40 -5.82 -8.27 16.59
C VAL A 40 -4.53 -8.15 17.40
N GLY A 41 -3.45 -8.72 16.89
CA GLY A 41 -2.13 -8.70 17.54
C GLY A 41 -1.33 -7.43 17.30
N ALA A 42 -1.67 -6.65 16.27
CA ALA A 42 -0.98 -5.41 15.95
C ALA A 42 -1.94 -4.36 15.38
N VAL A 43 -1.63 -3.10 15.65
CA VAL A 43 -2.27 -1.92 15.07
C VAL A 43 -1.18 -1.02 14.49
N MET A 44 -1.44 -0.39 13.36
CA MET A 44 -0.51 0.53 12.69
C MET A 44 -1.04 1.96 12.76
N ASP A 45 -0.23 2.87 13.28
CA ASP A 45 -0.52 4.29 13.27
C ASP A 45 -0.47 4.86 11.85
N SER A 46 -1.18 5.95 11.65
CA SER A 46 -1.22 6.67 10.37
C SER A 46 -0.06 7.65 10.20
N TYR A 47 0.06 8.18 8.98
CA TYR A 47 1.08 9.18 8.64
C TYR A 47 0.78 10.57 9.18
N ASN A 48 -0.49 10.93 9.25
CA ASN A 48 -0.95 12.29 9.46
C ASN A 48 -0.91 12.71 10.93
N PRO A 49 -0.76 14.00 11.18
CA PRO A 49 -1.20 14.56 12.46
C PRO A 49 -2.71 14.39 12.63
N LEU A 50 -3.13 14.03 13.82
CA LEU A 50 -4.52 14.07 14.28
C LEU A 50 -4.65 15.21 15.29
N ASN A 51 -5.46 16.20 14.96
CA ASN A 51 -5.62 17.42 15.78
C ASN A 51 -4.26 18.08 16.13
N GLY A 52 -3.39 18.18 15.11
CA GLY A 52 -2.09 18.84 15.21
C GLY A 52 -0.94 17.99 15.77
N VAL A 53 -1.19 16.75 16.23
CA VAL A 53 -0.17 15.84 16.76
C VAL A 53 -0.04 14.60 15.90
N HIS A 54 1.16 14.28 15.42
CA HIS A 54 1.39 13.07 14.63
C HIS A 54 0.83 11.83 15.34
N ALA A 55 0.15 10.95 14.62
CA ALA A 55 -0.49 9.77 15.20
C ALA A 55 0.49 8.95 16.05
N THR A 56 1.72 8.77 15.58
CA THR A 56 2.78 8.04 16.28
C THR A 56 3.24 8.71 17.60
N GLU A 57 2.94 9.99 17.79
CA GLU A 57 3.30 10.79 18.99
C GLU A 57 2.09 11.15 19.84
N ASN A 58 0.89 10.75 19.41
CA ASN A 58 -0.36 11.15 20.04
C ASN A 58 -0.73 10.25 21.22
N SER A 59 -0.34 10.66 22.42
CA SER A 59 -0.59 9.88 23.63
C SER A 59 -2.08 9.69 23.95
N TRP A 60 -2.94 10.66 23.61
CA TRP A 60 -4.38 10.50 23.78
C TRP A 60 -4.90 9.37 22.89
N LEU A 61 -4.52 9.35 21.59
CA LEU A 61 -4.93 8.32 20.65
C LEU A 61 -4.42 6.93 21.08
N ASN A 62 -3.12 6.84 21.36
CA ASN A 62 -2.44 5.55 21.53
C ASN A 62 -2.56 4.98 22.94
N ILE A 63 -2.46 5.84 23.95
CA ILE A 63 -2.48 5.40 25.35
C ILE A 63 -3.90 5.46 25.90
N ASP A 64 -4.58 6.60 25.78
CA ASP A 64 -5.87 6.76 26.44
C ASP A 64 -6.98 6.03 25.68
N VAL A 65 -7.06 6.15 24.36
CA VAL A 65 -8.08 5.48 23.55
C VAL A 65 -7.70 4.02 23.31
N LEU A 66 -6.60 3.76 22.61
CA LEU A 66 -6.27 2.40 22.15
C LEU A 66 -5.97 1.46 23.34
N ARG A 67 -5.08 1.88 24.26
CA ARG A 67 -4.64 1.02 25.37
C ARG A 67 -5.64 0.98 26.51
N LYS A 68 -6.05 2.15 27.05
CA LYS A 68 -6.87 2.21 28.26
C LYS A 68 -8.34 1.95 27.98
N GLN A 69 -8.95 2.62 26.99
CA GLN A 69 -10.37 2.47 26.73
C GLN A 69 -10.70 1.14 26.02
N TRP A 70 -9.89 0.75 25.02
CA TRP A 70 -10.17 -0.48 24.26
C TRP A 70 -9.45 -1.71 24.78
N GLY A 71 -8.49 -1.55 25.66
CA GLY A 71 -7.75 -2.67 26.28
C GLY A 71 -6.74 -3.36 25.35
N PHE A 72 -6.27 -2.67 24.31
CA PHE A 72 -5.31 -3.23 23.37
C PHE A 72 -3.99 -3.61 24.04
N LYS A 73 -3.54 -4.84 23.85
CA LYS A 73 -2.32 -5.38 24.48
C LYS A 73 -1.23 -5.72 23.46
N GLY A 74 -1.54 -5.65 22.16
CA GLY A 74 -0.64 -6.01 21.08
C GLY A 74 0.38 -4.94 20.73
N ILE A 75 1.05 -5.09 19.61
CA ILE A 75 2.06 -4.17 19.11
C ILE A 75 1.40 -2.97 18.42
N LEU A 76 1.75 -1.77 18.85
CA LEU A 76 1.47 -0.56 18.09
C LEU A 76 2.71 -0.19 17.28
N MET A 77 2.62 -0.21 15.96
CA MET A 77 3.71 0.12 15.06
C MET A 77 3.43 1.38 14.26
N SER A 78 4.48 2.03 13.79
CA SER A 78 4.35 3.11 12.82
C SER A 78 4.07 2.55 11.42
N ASP A 79 3.50 3.35 10.54
CA ASP A 79 3.65 3.12 9.12
C ASP A 79 5.09 3.42 8.66
N TRP A 80 5.46 3.09 7.41
CA TRP A 80 6.80 3.29 6.89
C TRP A 80 7.20 4.75 6.93
N THR A 81 8.25 5.05 7.70
CA THR A 81 8.81 6.41 7.85
C THR A 81 7.85 7.46 8.44
N SER A 82 6.87 7.05 9.22
CA SER A 82 5.90 7.96 9.84
C SER A 82 6.24 8.38 11.28
N VAL A 83 7.47 8.17 11.73
CA VAL A 83 7.99 8.71 12.99
C VAL A 83 8.77 9.98 12.73
N TYR A 84 8.55 11.01 13.53
CA TYR A 84 9.16 12.34 13.36
C TYR A 84 9.97 12.78 14.57
N SER A 85 9.68 12.22 15.74
CA SER A 85 10.43 12.41 16.98
C SER A 85 10.53 11.09 17.76
N GLY A 86 11.74 10.63 18.05
CA GLY A 86 11.93 9.41 18.85
C GLY A 86 11.42 9.55 20.28
N VAL A 87 11.63 10.70 20.92
CA VAL A 87 11.11 11.02 22.25
C VAL A 87 9.59 11.16 22.22
N GLY A 88 9.06 11.87 21.21
CA GLY A 88 7.62 12.02 21.01
C GLY A 88 6.93 10.68 20.85
N ALA A 89 7.44 9.83 19.96
CA ALA A 89 6.92 8.49 19.72
C ALA A 89 7.02 7.57 20.94
N ALA A 90 8.15 7.64 21.65
CA ALA A 90 8.31 6.88 22.89
C ALA A 90 7.24 7.25 23.92
N ASN A 91 7.06 8.53 24.21
CA ASN A 91 6.06 9.02 25.17
C ASN A 91 4.63 8.96 24.60
N GLY A 92 4.47 9.00 23.28
CA GLY A 92 3.19 8.89 22.58
C GLY A 92 2.60 7.48 22.54
N GLY A 93 3.33 6.46 23.02
CA GLY A 93 2.81 5.09 23.14
C GLY A 93 3.16 4.14 21.98
N LEU A 94 3.91 4.60 20.96
CA LEU A 94 4.37 3.75 19.86
C LEU A 94 5.37 2.70 20.36
N ASP A 95 5.20 1.42 20.00
CA ASP A 95 6.11 0.35 20.39
C ASP A 95 7.23 0.11 19.38
N LEU A 96 6.95 0.24 18.08
CA LEU A 96 7.85 -0.16 17.02
C LEU A 96 7.86 0.84 15.87
N GLU A 97 9.04 1.37 15.54
CA GLU A 97 9.26 2.20 14.35
C GLU A 97 9.55 1.34 13.13
N MET A 98 8.86 1.61 12.03
CA MET A 98 8.98 0.86 10.77
C MET A 98 9.50 1.76 9.63
N PRO A 99 10.24 1.20 8.63
CA PRO A 99 10.71 -0.18 8.52
C PRO A 99 12.01 -0.44 9.30
N VAL A 100 12.67 0.61 9.75
CA VAL A 100 13.92 0.60 10.51
C VAL A 100 13.90 1.71 11.55
N GLY A 101 14.63 1.53 12.65
CA GLY A 101 14.81 2.57 13.67
C GLY A 101 15.63 3.74 13.11
N LYS A 102 14.99 4.87 12.91
CA LYS A 102 15.60 6.14 12.51
C LYS A 102 15.55 7.17 13.62
N PHE A 103 14.46 7.19 14.35
CA PHE A 103 14.20 8.13 15.45
C PHE A 103 14.17 7.43 16.82
N MET A 104 13.60 6.23 16.92
CA MET A 104 13.59 5.45 18.15
C MET A 104 14.88 4.63 18.27
N THR A 105 16.02 5.30 18.31
CA THR A 105 17.35 4.69 18.39
C THR A 105 17.97 4.84 19.76
N ARG A 106 19.00 4.04 20.03
CA ARG A 106 19.75 4.11 21.30
C ARG A 106 20.37 5.49 21.53
N GLU A 107 20.88 6.11 20.45
CA GLU A 107 21.53 7.42 20.47
C GLU A 107 20.57 8.55 20.88
N ILE A 108 19.28 8.40 20.58
CA ILE A 108 18.24 9.36 20.93
C ILE A 108 17.59 9.03 22.28
N LEU A 109 17.26 7.75 22.50
CA LEU A 109 16.46 7.36 23.66
C LEU A 109 17.27 7.20 24.94
N ILE A 110 18.54 6.75 24.89
CA ILE A 110 19.36 6.61 26.11
C ILE A 110 19.57 7.97 26.80
N PRO A 111 20.05 9.02 26.10
CA PRO A 111 20.17 10.33 26.74
C PRO A 111 18.82 10.89 27.24
N ALA A 112 17.72 10.59 26.55
CA ALA A 112 16.40 11.03 26.99
C ALA A 112 15.95 10.34 28.29
N ILE A 113 16.34 9.06 28.49
CA ILE A 113 16.10 8.33 29.73
C ILE A 113 16.97 8.87 30.85
N GLU A 114 18.27 9.05 30.61
CA GLU A 114 19.23 9.57 31.58
C GLU A 114 18.85 10.97 32.07
N ASN A 115 18.24 11.78 31.23
CA ASN A 115 17.73 13.11 31.57
C ASN A 115 16.29 13.09 32.10
N GLY A 116 15.65 11.94 32.29
CA GLY A 116 14.29 11.79 32.80
C GLY A 116 13.18 12.27 31.84
N ILE A 117 13.48 12.54 30.59
CA ILE A 117 12.49 12.95 29.54
C ILE A 117 11.63 11.79 29.12
N VAL A 118 12.23 10.60 29.00
CA VAL A 118 11.56 9.32 28.78
C VAL A 118 11.79 8.46 30.01
N LYS A 119 10.75 7.83 30.53
CA LYS A 119 10.90 6.92 31.67
C LYS A 119 11.34 5.53 31.18
N GLU A 120 12.18 4.84 31.95
CA GLU A 120 12.61 3.47 31.65
C GLU A 120 11.40 2.52 31.53
N GLU A 121 10.41 2.68 32.40
CA GLU A 121 9.17 1.89 32.39
C GLU A 121 8.38 2.06 31.07
N THR A 122 8.54 3.20 30.38
CA THR A 122 7.96 3.44 29.07
C THR A 122 8.57 2.50 28.01
N ILE A 123 9.87 2.27 28.07
CA ILE A 123 10.56 1.35 27.18
C ILE A 123 10.23 -0.10 27.54
N ASP A 124 10.21 -0.44 28.82
CA ASP A 124 9.82 -1.76 29.31
C ASP A 124 8.43 -2.16 28.85
N ALA A 125 7.48 -1.21 28.86
CA ALA A 125 6.13 -1.45 28.40
C ALA A 125 6.12 -1.83 26.89
N LYS A 126 6.90 -1.15 26.05
CA LYS A 126 7.02 -1.46 24.61
C LYS A 126 7.60 -2.85 24.38
N VAL A 127 8.69 -3.17 25.06
CA VAL A 127 9.30 -4.50 25.01
C VAL A 127 8.29 -5.56 25.44
N ARG A 128 7.53 -5.30 26.49
CA ARG A 128 6.48 -6.20 26.98
C ARG A 128 5.38 -6.42 25.94
N HIS A 129 4.88 -5.37 25.29
CA HIS A 129 3.87 -5.49 24.22
C HIS A 129 4.38 -6.35 23.05
N ILE A 130 5.63 -6.17 22.65
CA ILE A 130 6.24 -6.96 21.58
C ILE A 130 6.37 -8.42 22.00
N LEU A 131 6.99 -8.69 23.16
CA LEU A 131 7.24 -10.06 23.62
C LEU A 131 5.95 -10.82 23.89
N GLN A 132 4.97 -10.21 24.57
CA GLN A 132 3.70 -10.89 24.84
C GLN A 132 2.93 -11.20 23.57
N THR A 133 3.01 -10.36 22.54
CA THR A 133 2.39 -10.62 21.26
C THR A 133 3.07 -11.80 20.56
N LEU A 134 4.39 -11.82 20.51
CA LEU A 134 5.17 -12.93 19.93
C LEU A 134 4.85 -14.26 20.65
N ILE A 135 4.76 -14.24 21.97
CA ILE A 135 4.41 -15.42 22.77
C ILE A 135 2.98 -15.87 22.47
N ALA A 136 2.02 -14.93 22.46
CA ALA A 136 0.62 -15.24 22.21
C ALA A 136 0.37 -15.89 20.84
N PHE A 137 1.17 -15.54 19.84
CA PHE A 137 1.12 -16.14 18.50
C PHE A 137 2.07 -17.35 18.33
N GLY A 138 2.73 -17.81 19.38
CA GLY A 138 3.66 -18.95 19.31
C GLY A 138 4.91 -18.70 18.47
N ALA A 139 5.24 -17.42 18.19
CA ALA A 139 6.33 -17.07 17.28
C ALA A 139 7.72 -17.41 17.83
N LEU A 140 7.84 -17.69 19.13
CA LEU A 140 9.07 -18.14 19.76
C LEU A 140 9.24 -19.66 19.69
N ASP A 141 8.15 -20.41 19.55
CA ASP A 141 8.11 -21.86 19.63
C ASP A 141 7.97 -22.56 18.27
N THR A 142 7.57 -21.80 17.25
CA THR A 142 7.34 -22.32 15.90
C THR A 142 8.34 -21.75 14.89
N PRO A 143 8.74 -22.52 13.88
CA PRO A 143 9.55 -21.99 12.77
C PRO A 143 8.84 -20.82 12.09
N ARG A 144 9.59 -19.76 11.73
CA ARG A 144 9.06 -18.58 11.04
C ARG A 144 8.58 -18.86 9.62
N GLU A 145 9.05 -19.92 9.02
CA GLU A 145 8.74 -20.31 7.66
C GLU A 145 8.38 -21.80 7.62
N ASP A 146 7.21 -22.10 7.10
CA ASP A 146 6.83 -23.45 6.75
C ASP A 146 7.21 -23.73 5.29
N LYS A 147 8.31 -24.42 5.09
CA LYS A 147 8.84 -24.78 3.76
C LYS A 147 8.03 -25.86 3.05
N SER A 148 7.09 -26.51 3.75
CA SER A 148 6.19 -27.50 3.15
C SER A 148 5.07 -26.85 2.33
N ILE A 149 4.80 -25.56 2.54
CA ILE A 149 3.79 -24.80 1.80
C ILE A 149 4.35 -24.42 0.44
N ASP A 150 3.79 -24.99 -0.61
CA ASP A 150 4.07 -24.58 -1.98
C ASP A 150 3.49 -23.18 -2.22
N LYS A 151 4.36 -22.24 -2.56
CA LYS A 151 3.98 -20.84 -2.82
C LYS A 151 3.11 -20.68 -4.07
N ASP A 152 3.21 -21.59 -5.01
CA ASP A 152 2.41 -21.64 -6.26
C ASP A 152 1.46 -22.86 -6.24
N ASN A 153 0.67 -23.01 -5.19
CA ASN A 153 -0.19 -24.16 -5.05
C ASN A 153 -1.52 -24.05 -5.85
N ALA A 154 -2.01 -25.19 -6.32
CA ALA A 154 -3.21 -25.26 -7.14
C ALA A 154 -4.48 -24.80 -6.40
N GLN A 155 -4.59 -25.07 -5.11
CA GLN A 155 -5.75 -24.68 -4.30
C GLN A 155 -5.87 -23.17 -4.20
N SER A 156 -4.76 -22.45 -4.00
CA SER A 156 -4.76 -20.98 -3.98
C SER A 156 -5.18 -20.38 -5.32
N LYS A 157 -4.79 -21.01 -6.45
CA LYS A 157 -5.21 -20.59 -7.78
C LYS A 157 -6.72 -20.77 -7.99
N GLU A 158 -7.27 -21.88 -7.54
CA GLU A 158 -8.71 -22.16 -7.61
C GLU A 158 -9.51 -21.15 -6.78
N ILE A 159 -9.09 -20.92 -5.53
CA ILE A 159 -9.71 -19.91 -4.66
C ILE A 159 -9.64 -18.51 -5.28
N ALA A 160 -8.49 -18.13 -5.83
CA ALA A 160 -8.34 -16.82 -6.48
C ALA A 160 -9.27 -16.67 -7.70
N LEU A 161 -9.44 -17.75 -8.49
CA LEU A 161 -10.35 -17.77 -9.62
C LEU A 161 -11.81 -17.64 -9.16
N ASP A 162 -12.19 -18.35 -8.11
CA ASP A 162 -13.55 -18.30 -7.59
C ASP A 162 -13.86 -16.93 -6.97
N LEU A 163 -12.93 -16.34 -6.23
CA LEU A 163 -13.06 -14.96 -5.74
C LEU A 163 -13.26 -13.96 -6.88
N ALA A 164 -12.49 -14.11 -7.97
CA ALA A 164 -12.65 -13.26 -9.15
C ALA A 164 -14.03 -13.41 -9.79
N ARG A 165 -14.53 -14.64 -9.91
CA ARG A 165 -15.87 -14.94 -10.47
C ARG A 165 -16.99 -14.37 -9.62
N GLU A 166 -16.93 -14.59 -8.30
CA GLU A 166 -17.92 -14.08 -7.34
C GLU A 166 -17.89 -12.54 -7.19
N GLY A 167 -16.72 -11.93 -7.44
CA GLY A 167 -16.54 -10.48 -7.38
C GLY A 167 -17.12 -9.72 -8.57
N VAL A 168 -17.44 -10.39 -9.69
CA VAL A 168 -17.98 -9.73 -10.89
C VAL A 168 -19.49 -9.50 -10.74
N VAL A 169 -19.90 -8.23 -10.81
CA VAL A 169 -21.30 -7.83 -10.73
C VAL A 169 -21.80 -7.38 -12.10
N LEU A 170 -22.82 -8.05 -12.63
CA LEU A 170 -23.48 -7.66 -13.88
C LEU A 170 -24.44 -6.48 -13.62
N LEU A 171 -23.98 -5.26 -13.88
CA LEU A 171 -24.76 -4.04 -13.63
C LEU A 171 -25.86 -3.82 -14.66
N LYS A 172 -25.65 -4.26 -15.91
CA LYS A 172 -26.58 -4.05 -17.02
C LYS A 172 -26.36 -5.11 -18.11
N ASN A 173 -27.43 -5.66 -18.64
CA ASN A 173 -27.39 -6.60 -19.79
C ASN A 173 -28.66 -6.45 -20.64
N ASP A 174 -28.92 -5.21 -21.10
CA ASP A 174 -30.05 -4.94 -21.99
C ASP A 174 -29.90 -5.71 -23.31
N ASN A 175 -31.00 -6.23 -23.79
CA ASN A 175 -31.06 -7.04 -25.01
C ASN A 175 -30.25 -8.35 -24.98
N GLY A 176 -29.80 -8.82 -23.81
CA GLY A 176 -29.08 -10.09 -23.67
C GLY A 176 -27.77 -10.14 -24.45
N THR A 177 -26.99 -9.04 -24.40
CA THR A 177 -25.66 -8.97 -25.05
C THR A 177 -24.69 -10.02 -24.49
N LEU A 178 -24.79 -10.29 -23.19
CA LEU A 178 -24.06 -11.37 -22.52
C LEU A 178 -24.99 -12.57 -22.24
N PRO A 179 -24.48 -13.81 -22.34
CA PRO A 179 -23.13 -14.20 -22.77
C PRO A 179 -22.90 -13.91 -24.25
N TYR A 180 -21.66 -13.58 -24.61
CA TYR A 180 -21.29 -13.38 -26.02
C TYR A 180 -21.64 -14.62 -26.85
N ARG A 181 -22.33 -14.39 -27.98
CA ARG A 181 -22.66 -15.43 -28.96
C ARG A 181 -21.50 -15.60 -29.95
N ASN A 182 -21.63 -16.54 -30.88
CA ASN A 182 -20.66 -16.71 -31.96
C ASN A 182 -20.52 -15.44 -32.80
N GLY A 183 -19.28 -15.13 -33.22
CA GLY A 183 -18.99 -13.94 -34.02
C GLY A 183 -17.58 -13.45 -33.83
N ARG A 184 -17.33 -12.23 -34.31
CA ARG A 184 -16.07 -11.49 -34.11
C ARG A 184 -16.20 -10.63 -32.85
N THR A 185 -15.18 -10.65 -32.04
CA THR A 185 -15.06 -9.80 -30.85
C THR A 185 -13.73 -9.06 -30.90
N LEU A 186 -13.77 -7.74 -30.77
CA LEU A 186 -12.59 -6.92 -30.66
C LEU A 186 -12.44 -6.47 -29.20
N VAL A 187 -11.28 -6.79 -28.59
CA VAL A 187 -10.90 -6.37 -27.25
C VAL A 187 -10.00 -5.15 -27.39
N ILE A 188 -10.40 -4.02 -26.81
CA ILE A 188 -9.72 -2.74 -27.00
C ILE A 188 -9.32 -2.15 -25.65
N GLY A 189 -8.15 -1.54 -25.59
CA GLY A 189 -7.69 -0.69 -24.49
C GLY A 189 -6.41 -1.14 -23.81
N PRO A 190 -5.83 -0.29 -22.97
CA PRO A 190 -4.51 -0.52 -22.35
C PRO A 190 -4.48 -1.74 -21.43
N ASN A 191 -5.62 -2.16 -20.89
CA ASN A 191 -5.72 -3.28 -19.97
C ASN A 191 -6.28 -4.55 -20.66
N ALA A 192 -6.36 -4.56 -22.00
CA ALA A 192 -6.93 -5.67 -22.73
C ALA A 192 -6.09 -6.96 -22.61
N ASP A 193 -4.77 -6.82 -22.68
CA ASP A 193 -3.78 -7.90 -22.65
C ASP A 193 -2.85 -7.89 -21.43
N ILE A 194 -3.10 -6.97 -20.50
CA ILE A 194 -2.38 -6.92 -19.21
C ILE A 194 -3.37 -6.97 -18.05
N ILE A 195 -2.89 -7.40 -16.88
CA ILE A 195 -3.66 -7.24 -15.64
C ILE A 195 -3.10 -6.04 -14.91
N PRO A 196 -3.89 -4.95 -14.78
CA PRO A 196 -3.47 -3.82 -13.99
C PRO A 196 -3.38 -4.24 -12.52
N THR A 197 -2.24 -4.01 -11.90
CA THR A 197 -2.05 -4.21 -10.47
C THR A 197 -1.95 -2.86 -9.78
N GLY A 198 -2.43 -2.78 -8.54
CA GLY A 198 -2.12 -1.64 -7.69
C GLY A 198 -0.61 -1.52 -7.48
N GLY A 199 -0.10 -0.31 -7.42
CA GLY A 199 1.29 -0.06 -7.06
C GLY A 199 1.52 -0.03 -5.54
N GLY A 200 2.70 0.38 -5.14
CA GLY A 200 3.06 0.59 -3.73
C GLY A 200 2.99 -0.69 -2.90
N SER A 201 2.50 -0.58 -1.68
CA SER A 201 2.45 -1.68 -0.72
C SER A 201 1.47 -2.80 -1.08
N GLY A 202 0.54 -2.56 -1.99
CA GLY A 202 -0.40 -3.56 -2.49
C GLY A 202 0.14 -4.42 -3.64
N PHE A 203 1.37 -4.13 -4.13
CA PHE A 203 1.94 -4.88 -5.25
C PHE A 203 2.41 -6.27 -4.81
N VAL A 204 1.95 -7.28 -5.54
CA VAL A 204 2.42 -8.67 -5.41
C VAL A 204 2.81 -9.17 -6.79
N THR A 205 4.02 -9.70 -6.92
CA THR A 205 4.45 -10.35 -8.17
C THR A 205 3.68 -11.65 -8.36
N PRO A 206 2.85 -11.77 -9.40
CA PRO A 206 2.07 -12.98 -9.63
C PRO A 206 2.96 -14.11 -10.19
N TYR A 207 2.66 -15.36 -9.84
CA TYR A 207 3.28 -16.53 -10.45
C TYR A 207 2.74 -16.82 -11.86
N SER A 208 1.48 -16.48 -12.09
CA SER A 208 0.84 -16.60 -13.40
C SER A 208 -0.19 -15.49 -13.56
N VAL A 209 -0.36 -15.06 -14.79
CA VAL A 209 -1.30 -14.00 -15.17
C VAL A 209 -2.15 -14.49 -16.33
N VAL A 210 -3.45 -14.26 -16.28
CA VAL A 210 -4.36 -14.46 -17.40
C VAL A 210 -5.06 -13.12 -17.66
N SER A 211 -4.72 -12.47 -18.75
CA SER A 211 -5.36 -11.21 -19.15
C SER A 211 -6.81 -11.42 -19.60
N LEU A 212 -7.57 -10.35 -19.75
CA LEU A 212 -8.92 -10.42 -20.32
C LEU A 212 -8.89 -11.06 -21.72
N TYR A 213 -7.95 -10.62 -22.56
CA TYR A 213 -7.76 -11.15 -23.90
C TYR A 213 -7.41 -12.66 -23.87
N ASP A 214 -6.43 -13.05 -23.05
CA ASP A 214 -6.03 -14.46 -22.91
C ASP A 214 -7.19 -15.34 -22.45
N GLY A 215 -7.94 -14.92 -21.46
CA GLY A 215 -9.12 -15.63 -20.96
C GLY A 215 -10.19 -15.79 -22.04
N MET A 216 -10.45 -14.74 -22.82
CA MET A 216 -11.39 -14.80 -23.93
C MET A 216 -10.91 -15.71 -25.05
N VAL A 217 -9.62 -15.72 -25.38
CA VAL A 217 -9.02 -16.62 -26.38
C VAL A 217 -9.10 -18.07 -25.93
N GLN A 218 -8.81 -18.36 -24.66
CA GLN A 218 -8.94 -19.73 -24.10
C GLN A 218 -10.37 -20.25 -24.18
N LEU A 219 -11.36 -19.38 -23.95
CA LEU A 219 -12.78 -19.72 -23.92
C LEU A 219 -13.50 -19.44 -25.25
N LYS A 220 -12.76 -19.13 -26.31
CA LYS A 220 -13.35 -18.59 -27.55
C LYS A 220 -14.38 -19.52 -28.23
N GLY A 221 -14.26 -20.83 -28.08
CA GLY A 221 -15.11 -21.77 -28.83
C GLY A 221 -14.90 -21.58 -30.33
N GLY A 222 -15.88 -21.24 -31.10
CA GLY A 222 -15.76 -20.94 -32.57
C GLY A 222 -15.63 -19.43 -32.87
N ARG A 223 -15.43 -18.57 -31.85
CA ARG A 223 -15.37 -17.10 -31.99
C ARG A 223 -14.00 -16.65 -32.51
N GLN A 224 -13.99 -15.53 -33.23
CA GLN A 224 -12.76 -14.80 -33.57
C GLN A 224 -12.58 -13.70 -32.55
N ILE A 225 -11.45 -13.71 -31.82
CA ILE A 225 -11.08 -12.71 -30.83
C ILE A 225 -9.89 -11.92 -31.37
N GLU A 226 -10.06 -10.63 -31.51
CA GLU A 226 -9.04 -9.71 -32.02
C GLU A 226 -8.65 -8.75 -30.88
N LEU A 227 -7.39 -8.34 -30.83
CA LEU A 227 -6.84 -7.43 -29.84
C LEU A 227 -6.42 -6.11 -30.49
N LEU A 228 -6.80 -5.01 -29.84
CA LEU A 228 -6.25 -3.68 -30.09
C LEU A 228 -5.89 -3.04 -28.74
N SER A 229 -4.67 -3.29 -28.29
CA SER A 229 -4.16 -2.72 -27.03
C SER A 229 -3.17 -1.58 -27.28
N ASP A 230 -2.97 -0.73 -26.27
CA ASP A 230 -1.99 0.35 -26.36
C ASP A 230 -0.56 -0.18 -26.53
N SER A 231 -0.27 -1.39 -26.06
CA SER A 231 1.03 -2.03 -26.29
C SER A 231 1.34 -2.20 -27.78
N ILE A 232 0.31 -2.50 -28.59
CA ILE A 232 0.43 -2.57 -30.05
C ILE A 232 0.56 -1.16 -30.64
N LEU A 233 -0.26 -0.22 -30.16
CA LEU A 233 -0.20 1.19 -30.60
C LEU A 233 1.13 1.84 -30.25
N TYR A 234 1.65 1.64 -29.05
CA TYR A 234 2.97 2.15 -28.67
C TYR A 234 4.10 1.53 -29.45
N LYS A 235 4.03 0.26 -29.81
CA LYS A 235 5.04 -0.42 -30.60
C LYS A 235 5.08 0.13 -32.03
N ASP A 236 3.93 0.40 -32.63
CA ASP A 236 3.83 1.02 -33.96
C ASP A 236 4.20 2.52 -33.91
N MET A 237 3.79 3.22 -32.85
CA MET A 237 4.14 4.64 -32.67
C MET A 237 5.62 4.83 -32.35
N SER A 238 6.25 3.94 -31.59
CA SER A 238 7.68 4.06 -31.26
C SER A 238 8.57 4.03 -32.48
N GLN A 239 8.14 3.36 -33.55
CA GLN A 239 8.85 3.37 -34.84
C GLN A 239 8.66 4.69 -35.62
N GLN A 240 7.71 5.53 -35.22
CA GLN A 240 7.40 6.81 -35.85
C GLN A 240 7.87 8.01 -35.00
N ILE A 241 8.42 7.77 -33.81
CA ILE A 241 8.95 8.84 -32.96
C ILE A 241 10.47 8.89 -33.15
N TYR A 242 10.94 10.07 -33.49
CA TYR A 242 12.36 10.33 -33.81
C TYR A 242 12.90 11.38 -32.84
N THR A 243 14.19 11.24 -32.49
CA THR A 243 14.89 12.20 -31.61
C THR A 243 15.24 13.52 -32.31
N ASP A 244 15.23 13.51 -33.62
CA ASP A 244 15.56 14.68 -34.42
C ASP A 244 14.69 14.79 -35.71
N GLY A 245 14.78 15.91 -36.38
CA GLY A 245 14.08 16.19 -37.64
C GLY A 245 14.64 15.44 -38.84
N SER A 246 15.71 14.66 -38.70
CA SER A 246 16.30 13.87 -39.79
C SER A 246 15.62 12.51 -39.98
N PHE A 247 14.77 12.10 -39.08
CA PHE A 247 14.07 10.80 -39.06
C PHE A 247 15.00 9.59 -39.12
N THR A 248 16.20 9.71 -38.56
CA THR A 248 17.23 8.67 -38.64
C THR A 248 17.37 7.90 -37.33
N GLN A 249 16.93 8.43 -36.20
CA GLN A 249 17.03 7.81 -34.88
C GLN A 249 15.69 7.78 -34.17
N ASN A 250 15.15 6.60 -33.95
CA ASN A 250 13.93 6.40 -33.18
C ASN A 250 14.22 6.62 -31.70
N GLY A 251 13.29 7.29 -31.00
CA GLY A 251 13.38 7.48 -29.56
C GLY A 251 12.90 8.85 -29.10
N PHE A 252 13.22 9.17 -27.86
CA PHE A 252 12.89 10.44 -27.23
C PHE A 252 14.15 11.20 -26.85
N LYS A 253 14.12 12.51 -27.03
CA LYS A 253 15.14 13.42 -26.52
C LYS A 253 14.62 14.13 -25.29
N GLY A 254 15.27 13.89 -24.12
CA GLY A 254 15.01 14.63 -22.90
C GLY A 254 15.91 15.83 -22.76
N GLU A 255 15.35 17.01 -22.57
CA GLU A 255 16.08 18.25 -22.29
C GLU A 255 15.72 18.76 -20.89
N TYR A 256 16.72 19.02 -20.09
CA TYR A 256 16.58 19.43 -18.70
C TYR A 256 17.10 20.84 -18.51
N TYR A 257 16.30 21.67 -17.84
CA TYR A 257 16.60 23.08 -17.60
C TYR A 257 16.64 23.37 -16.10
N ASN A 258 17.46 24.32 -15.69
CA ASN A 258 17.50 24.76 -14.28
C ASN A 258 16.31 25.66 -13.89
N THR A 259 15.41 25.96 -14.83
CA THR A 259 14.24 26.81 -14.63
C THR A 259 12.94 26.03 -14.77
N ARG A 260 11.91 26.41 -14.00
CA ARG A 260 10.59 25.75 -14.01
C ARG A 260 9.80 25.96 -15.32
N ASN A 261 10.13 26.98 -16.09
CA ASN A 261 9.45 27.30 -17.34
C ASN A 261 10.17 26.77 -18.59
N LEU A 262 11.15 25.88 -18.40
CA LEU A 262 11.93 25.25 -19.46
C LEU A 262 12.64 26.23 -20.37
N THR A 263 13.07 27.38 -19.81
CA THR A 263 13.83 28.40 -20.52
C THR A 263 15.22 28.59 -19.92
N GLY A 264 16.17 29.15 -20.68
CA GLY A 264 17.51 29.38 -20.21
C GLY A 264 18.51 28.35 -20.72
N GLU A 265 19.63 28.24 -20.04
CA GLU A 265 20.70 27.33 -20.43
C GLU A 265 20.34 25.87 -20.18
N LEU A 266 20.58 25.03 -21.18
CA LEU A 266 20.31 23.59 -21.11
C LEU A 266 21.28 22.94 -20.12
N PHE A 267 20.73 22.38 -19.02
CA PHE A 267 21.53 21.71 -18.00
C PHE A 267 22.00 20.32 -18.44
N ARG A 268 21.11 19.55 -19.08
CA ARG A 268 21.37 18.18 -19.54
C ARG A 268 20.50 17.85 -20.75
N SER A 269 21.08 17.12 -21.70
CA SER A 269 20.32 16.45 -22.75
C SER A 269 20.61 14.96 -22.72
N GLU A 270 19.60 14.14 -22.88
CA GLU A 270 19.76 12.70 -23.04
C GLU A 270 18.84 12.18 -24.15
N GLU A 271 19.34 11.21 -24.90
CA GLU A 271 18.57 10.50 -25.90
C GLU A 271 18.33 9.08 -25.42
N ARG A 272 17.07 8.65 -25.41
CA ARG A 272 16.69 7.27 -25.16
C ARG A 272 16.20 6.67 -26.47
N ARG A 273 16.92 5.67 -26.93
CA ARG A 273 16.51 4.84 -28.05
C ARG A 273 15.40 3.89 -27.61
N VAL A 274 14.38 3.76 -28.43
CA VAL A 274 13.27 2.83 -28.23
C VAL A 274 13.58 1.50 -28.91
#